data_036d6a78d5b08b74f6cc43c72c1d3142
#
_entry.id   036d6a78d5b08b74f6cc43c72c1d3142
#
_cell.length_a   1.000
_cell.length_b   1.000
_cell.length_c   1.000
_cell.angle_alpha   90.00
_cell.angle_beta   90.00
_cell.angle_gamma   90.00
#
_symmetry.space_group_name_H-M   'P 1'
#
loop_
_entity.id
_entity.type
_entity.pdbx_description
1 polymer ?
#
loop_
_entity_poly.entity_id
_entity_poly.type
_entity_poly.pdbx_seq_one_letter_code
_entity_poly.pdbx_strand_id
1 'polypeptide(L)'
;VCYRLDRISRNVSDFSTLIEEFNERGISFVCIKEEFDTAKPMGKAMMYIASVFAQLERETIAERIRDNMLMLARTGRWLGGTSPTGFTSEKLQELIIGGKVKTSCKLKENPNELRAVDTMFERFLELRSVSGVSKHLIKQGIKSRNGKYYSLLGIKQILQNPVYCIADKDARDCFTAQNSDVCFEEKDCSDKYGILAYNKRDYKKKH
;
A
#
# COMPACT_ATOMS: atom_id res chain seq x y z
N VAL A 1 -34.63 15.71 -15.60
CA VAL A 1 -34.89 15.12 -16.92
C VAL A 1 -33.67 15.35 -17.80
N CYS A 2 -33.14 14.32 -18.47
CA CYS A 2 -32.11 14.44 -19.48
C CYS A 2 -32.55 13.81 -20.82
N TYR A 3 -31.89 14.18 -21.90
CA TYR A 3 -32.20 13.60 -23.21
C TYR A 3 -31.50 12.25 -23.44
N ARG A 4 -30.21 12.14 -23.01
CA ARG A 4 -29.37 10.93 -23.18
C ARG A 4 -28.52 10.72 -21.93
N LEU A 5 -28.31 9.43 -21.54
CA LEU A 5 -27.48 9.06 -20.38
C LEU A 5 -26.02 9.45 -20.55
N ASP A 6 -25.46 9.35 -21.76
CA ASP A 6 -24.07 9.70 -22.06
C ASP A 6 -23.73 11.19 -21.83
N ARG A 7 -24.74 12.05 -21.70
CA ARG A 7 -24.57 13.47 -21.39
C ARG A 7 -24.37 13.74 -19.90
N ILE A 8 -24.79 12.80 -19.04
CA ILE A 8 -24.70 12.94 -17.60
C ILE A 8 -23.47 12.19 -17.07
N SER A 9 -23.26 10.97 -17.53
CA SER A 9 -22.09 10.19 -17.16
C SER A 9 -21.60 9.33 -18.31
N ARG A 10 -20.27 9.17 -18.40
CA ARG A 10 -19.61 8.26 -19.33
C ARG A 10 -19.26 6.92 -18.68
N ASN A 11 -19.48 6.80 -17.39
CA ASN A 11 -19.11 5.66 -16.58
C ASN A 11 -20.32 5.21 -15.76
N VAL A 12 -20.58 3.92 -15.72
CA VAL A 12 -21.70 3.31 -14.99
C VAL A 12 -21.56 3.57 -13.47
N SER A 13 -20.34 3.57 -12.94
CA SER A 13 -20.08 3.84 -11.53
C SER A 13 -20.47 5.25 -11.11
N ASP A 14 -20.08 6.26 -11.91
CA ASP A 14 -20.41 7.67 -11.64
C ASP A 14 -21.91 7.90 -11.76
N PHE A 15 -22.56 7.25 -12.75
CA PHE A 15 -23.99 7.30 -12.93
C PHE A 15 -24.73 6.69 -11.72
N SER A 16 -24.31 5.52 -11.24
CA SER A 16 -24.95 4.87 -10.10
C SER A 16 -24.87 5.73 -8.83
N THR A 17 -23.71 6.33 -8.56
CA THR A 17 -23.52 7.24 -7.40
C THR A 17 -24.43 8.46 -7.49
N LEU A 18 -24.54 9.05 -8.68
CA LEU A 18 -25.42 10.20 -8.90
C LEU A 18 -26.90 9.86 -8.67
N ILE A 19 -27.34 8.70 -9.14
CA ILE A 19 -28.72 8.24 -8.96
C ILE A 19 -29.01 7.87 -7.51
N GLU A 20 -28.04 7.29 -6.78
CA GLU A 20 -28.17 7.04 -5.33
C GLU A 20 -28.37 8.37 -4.59
N GLU A 21 -27.58 9.39 -4.90
CA GLU A 21 -27.73 10.74 -4.32
C GLU A 21 -29.08 11.38 -4.64
N PHE A 22 -29.58 11.20 -5.86
CA PHE A 22 -30.91 11.67 -6.23
C PHE A 22 -32.01 10.97 -5.45
N ASN A 23 -31.93 9.66 -5.24
CA ASN A 23 -32.88 8.90 -4.44
C ASN A 23 -32.90 9.33 -2.98
N GLU A 24 -31.71 9.52 -2.37
CA GLU A 24 -31.63 10.00 -0.98
C GLU A 24 -32.28 11.36 -0.80
N ARG A 25 -32.24 12.19 -1.84
CA ARG A 25 -32.89 13.52 -1.85
C ARG A 25 -34.33 13.49 -2.36
N GLY A 26 -34.89 12.31 -2.66
CA GLY A 26 -36.25 12.15 -3.20
C GLY A 26 -36.43 12.69 -4.62
N ILE A 27 -35.37 12.82 -5.40
CA ILE A 27 -35.38 13.33 -6.77
C ILE A 27 -35.50 12.17 -7.75
N SER A 28 -36.55 12.15 -8.58
CA SER A 28 -36.71 11.19 -9.67
C SER A 28 -35.96 11.64 -10.90
N PHE A 29 -35.25 10.68 -11.52
CA PHE A 29 -34.49 10.91 -12.75
C PHE A 29 -35.19 10.28 -13.94
N VAL A 30 -35.30 11.04 -15.04
CA VAL A 30 -35.94 10.61 -16.29
C VAL A 30 -35.00 10.86 -17.44
N CYS A 31 -34.76 9.83 -18.26
CA CYS A 31 -34.04 9.91 -19.53
C CYS A 31 -34.99 9.62 -20.69
N ILE A 32 -35.06 10.54 -21.64
CA ILE A 32 -36.06 10.49 -22.70
C ILE A 32 -35.71 9.44 -23.76
N LYS A 33 -34.46 9.43 -24.23
CA LYS A 33 -34.03 8.57 -25.34
C LYS A 33 -33.99 7.09 -24.99
N GLU A 34 -33.50 6.78 -23.78
CA GLU A 34 -33.38 5.42 -23.26
C GLU A 34 -34.65 4.97 -22.49
N GLU A 35 -35.72 5.80 -22.50
CA GLU A 35 -37.00 5.54 -21.78
C GLU A 35 -36.82 5.12 -20.31
N PHE A 36 -35.79 5.67 -19.66
CA PHE A 36 -35.41 5.33 -18.30
C PHE A 36 -36.04 6.32 -17.32
N ASP A 37 -36.82 5.80 -16.38
CA ASP A 37 -37.54 6.60 -15.36
C ASP A 37 -37.43 5.92 -14.00
N THR A 38 -36.69 6.54 -13.08
CA THR A 38 -36.48 6.01 -11.71
C THR A 38 -37.74 6.10 -10.83
N ALA A 39 -38.78 6.81 -11.24
CA ALA A 39 -40.06 6.78 -10.54
C ALA A 39 -40.83 5.47 -10.78
N LYS A 40 -40.54 4.76 -11.90
CA LYS A 40 -41.18 3.50 -12.25
C LYS A 40 -40.46 2.30 -11.66
N PRO A 41 -41.17 1.20 -11.32
CA PRO A 41 -40.52 0.00 -10.75
C PRO A 41 -39.42 -0.57 -11.65
N MET A 42 -39.62 -0.59 -12.96
CA MET A 42 -38.61 -1.06 -13.92
C MET A 42 -37.35 -0.18 -13.91
N GLY A 43 -37.48 1.13 -13.84
CA GLY A 43 -36.35 2.05 -13.76
C GLY A 43 -35.56 1.89 -12.46
N LYS A 44 -36.26 1.66 -11.32
CA LYS A 44 -35.60 1.31 -10.05
C LYS A 44 -34.84 0.00 -10.13
N ALA A 45 -35.41 -1.05 -10.72
CA ALA A 45 -34.74 -2.32 -10.90
C ALA A 45 -33.47 -2.19 -11.75
N MET A 46 -33.53 -1.47 -12.87
CA MET A 46 -32.38 -1.20 -13.73
C MET A 46 -31.28 -0.42 -12.99
N MET A 47 -31.64 0.52 -12.13
CA MET A 47 -30.70 1.25 -11.29
C MET A 47 -29.96 0.32 -10.32
N TYR A 48 -30.68 -0.58 -9.63
CA TYR A 48 -30.05 -1.54 -8.72
C TYR A 48 -29.07 -2.46 -9.48
N ILE A 49 -29.46 -2.92 -10.66
CA ILE A 49 -28.58 -3.72 -11.52
C ILE A 49 -27.33 -2.93 -11.91
N ALA A 50 -27.46 -1.68 -12.32
CA ALA A 50 -26.32 -0.82 -12.65
C ALA A 50 -25.39 -0.60 -11.44
N SER A 51 -25.96 -0.38 -10.25
CA SER A 51 -25.18 -0.25 -9.01
C SER A 51 -24.38 -1.51 -8.68
N VAL A 52 -24.99 -2.69 -8.83
CA VAL A 52 -24.31 -3.99 -8.62
C VAL A 52 -23.15 -4.18 -9.62
N PHE A 53 -23.36 -3.86 -10.89
CA PHE A 53 -22.30 -3.92 -11.89
C PHE A 53 -21.15 -2.94 -11.60
N ALA A 54 -21.47 -1.72 -11.18
CA ALA A 54 -20.46 -0.73 -10.80
C ALA A 54 -19.65 -1.18 -9.55
N GLN A 55 -20.29 -1.85 -8.61
CA GLN A 55 -19.60 -2.43 -7.45
C GLN A 55 -18.70 -3.58 -7.87
N LEU A 56 -19.19 -4.50 -8.71
CA LEU A 56 -18.41 -5.64 -9.22
C LEU A 56 -17.17 -5.16 -9.98
N GLU A 57 -17.30 -4.13 -10.81
CA GLU A 57 -16.16 -3.53 -11.53
C GLU A 57 -15.11 -2.99 -10.56
N ARG A 58 -15.53 -2.24 -9.52
CA ARG A 58 -14.62 -1.72 -8.48
C ARG A 58 -13.90 -2.84 -7.73
N GLU A 59 -14.62 -3.90 -7.36
CA GLU A 59 -14.05 -5.06 -6.66
C GLU A 59 -13.05 -5.80 -7.55
N THR A 60 -13.38 -6.02 -8.83
CA THR A 60 -12.49 -6.65 -9.81
C THR A 60 -11.21 -5.84 -10.04
N ILE A 61 -11.32 -4.51 -10.14
CA ILE A 61 -10.17 -3.63 -10.26
C ILE A 61 -9.29 -3.70 -9.01
N ALA A 62 -9.91 -3.66 -7.82
CA ALA A 62 -9.19 -3.75 -6.55
C ALA A 62 -8.46 -5.09 -6.39
N GLU A 63 -9.08 -6.20 -6.81
CA GLU A 63 -8.46 -7.53 -6.83
C GLU A 63 -7.25 -7.57 -7.76
N ARG A 64 -7.40 -7.11 -9.01
CA ARG A 64 -6.28 -7.03 -9.97
C ARG A 64 -5.11 -6.17 -9.47
N ILE A 65 -5.41 -5.05 -8.80
CA ILE A 65 -4.38 -4.21 -8.18
C ILE A 65 -3.66 -4.98 -7.08
N ARG A 66 -4.40 -5.69 -6.21
CA ARG A 66 -3.85 -6.49 -5.11
C ARG A 66 -2.93 -7.59 -5.65
N ASP A 67 -3.36 -8.32 -6.66
CA ASP A 67 -2.57 -9.39 -7.29
C ASP A 67 -1.29 -8.86 -7.94
N ASN A 68 -1.39 -7.78 -8.68
CA ASN A 68 -0.23 -7.11 -9.27
C ASN A 68 0.77 -6.63 -8.21
N MET A 69 0.28 -6.07 -7.09
CA MET A 69 1.12 -5.62 -6.00
C MET A 69 1.80 -6.80 -5.29
N LEU A 70 1.10 -7.91 -5.12
CA LEU A 70 1.66 -9.15 -4.57
C LEU A 70 2.76 -9.71 -5.46
N MET A 71 2.53 -9.79 -6.78
CA MET A 71 3.55 -10.21 -7.74
C MET A 71 4.80 -9.32 -7.68
N LEU A 72 4.63 -8.01 -7.64
CA LEU A 72 5.74 -7.06 -7.52
C LEU A 72 6.49 -7.23 -6.20
N ALA A 73 5.77 -7.46 -5.09
CA ALA A 73 6.37 -7.73 -3.78
C ALA A 73 7.29 -8.98 -3.84
N ARG A 74 6.82 -10.06 -4.46
CA ARG A 74 7.58 -11.31 -4.64
C ARG A 74 8.86 -11.14 -5.46
N THR A 75 8.93 -10.12 -6.31
CA THR A 75 10.16 -9.80 -7.07
C THR A 75 11.16 -8.93 -6.32
N GLY A 76 10.93 -8.64 -5.03
CA GLY A 76 11.80 -7.78 -4.19
C GLY A 76 11.83 -6.31 -4.63
N ARG A 77 10.88 -5.84 -5.43
CA ARG A 77 10.78 -4.45 -5.87
C ARG A 77 10.13 -3.58 -4.81
N TRP A 78 10.61 -2.35 -4.71
CA TRP A 78 9.98 -1.36 -3.85
C TRP A 78 8.65 -0.90 -4.46
N LEU A 79 7.58 -1.08 -3.71
CA LEU A 79 6.20 -0.82 -4.17
C LEU A 79 5.78 0.64 -4.03
N GLY A 80 6.67 1.51 -3.59
CA GLY A 80 6.39 2.93 -3.38
C GLY A 80 6.11 3.30 -1.92
N GLY A 81 5.74 4.55 -1.71
CA GLY A 81 5.57 5.12 -0.37
C GLY A 81 6.86 5.68 0.21
N THR A 82 6.86 5.99 1.50
CA THR A 82 8.04 6.49 2.21
C THR A 82 9.05 5.38 2.40
N SER A 83 10.26 5.56 1.85
CA SER A 83 11.34 4.58 2.02
C SER A 83 11.73 4.44 3.51
N PRO A 84 12.10 3.23 3.96
CA PRO A 84 12.59 3.01 5.31
C PRO A 84 13.80 3.91 5.62
N THR A 85 14.00 4.26 6.88
CA THR A 85 15.18 5.01 7.33
C THR A 85 16.45 4.26 6.92
N GLY A 86 17.45 4.95 6.40
CA GLY A 86 18.66 4.31 5.87
C GLY A 86 18.57 3.85 4.43
N PHE A 87 17.41 4.03 3.78
CA PHE A 87 17.23 3.69 2.38
C PHE A 87 16.57 4.83 1.59
N THR A 88 16.92 4.92 0.32
CA THR A 88 16.30 5.81 -0.67
C THR A 88 15.71 4.98 -1.80
N SER A 89 14.65 5.47 -2.43
CA SER A 89 14.08 4.82 -3.61
C SER A 89 14.85 5.24 -4.85
N GLU A 90 15.43 4.28 -5.57
CA GLU A 90 16.10 4.49 -6.85
C GLU A 90 15.28 3.87 -7.97
N LYS A 91 15.12 4.61 -9.06
CA LYS A 91 14.45 4.11 -10.27
C LYS A 91 15.40 3.15 -11.00
N LEU A 92 14.93 1.93 -11.27
CA LEU A 92 15.73 0.91 -11.98
C LEU A 92 15.59 1.00 -13.49
N GLN A 93 14.37 1.09 -13.98
CA GLN A 93 14.05 1.14 -15.41
C GLN A 93 12.70 1.79 -15.64
N GLU A 94 12.59 2.49 -16.77
CA GLU A 94 11.31 2.93 -17.31
C GLU A 94 10.92 1.96 -18.43
N LEU A 95 9.87 1.19 -18.19
CA LEU A 95 9.30 0.29 -19.19
C LEU A 95 8.06 0.95 -19.80
N ILE A 96 8.04 1.10 -21.10
CA ILE A 96 6.85 1.59 -21.81
C ILE A 96 5.95 0.38 -22.10
N ILE A 97 4.87 0.24 -21.34
CA ILE A 97 3.86 -0.81 -21.54
C ILE A 97 2.54 -0.14 -21.91
N GLY A 98 2.06 -0.39 -23.12
CA GLY A 98 0.79 0.19 -23.59
C GLY A 98 0.78 1.72 -23.65
N GLY A 99 1.89 2.36 -24.01
CA GLY A 99 2.02 3.83 -24.08
C GLY A 99 2.15 4.53 -22.73
N LYS A 100 2.21 3.80 -21.62
CA LYS A 100 2.44 4.35 -20.28
C LYS A 100 3.81 3.95 -19.75
N VAL A 101 4.55 4.93 -19.23
CA VAL A 101 5.83 4.70 -18.56
C VAL A 101 5.56 4.06 -17.20
N LYS A 102 5.95 2.79 -17.05
CA LYS A 102 5.97 2.11 -15.75
C LYS A 102 7.37 2.14 -15.18
N THR A 103 7.53 2.82 -14.05
CA THR A 103 8.80 2.91 -13.33
C THR A 103 8.89 1.81 -12.29
N SER A 104 9.95 1.02 -12.34
CA SER A 104 10.26 0.05 -11.29
C SER A 104 11.31 0.66 -10.36
N CYS A 105 11.09 0.55 -9.05
CA CYS A 105 11.98 1.12 -8.03
C CYS A 105 12.63 0.01 -7.19
N LYS A 106 13.85 0.30 -6.73
CA LYS A 106 14.59 -0.50 -5.75
C LYS A 106 15.02 0.38 -4.59
N LEU A 107 15.22 -0.20 -3.42
CA LEU A 107 15.82 0.50 -2.29
C LEU A 107 17.33 0.53 -2.48
N LYS A 108 17.90 1.73 -2.29
CA LYS A 108 19.36 1.98 -2.26
C LYS A 108 19.74 2.44 -0.87
N GLU A 109 20.86 1.94 -0.37
CA GLU A 109 21.38 2.30 0.93
C GLU A 109 21.78 3.79 1.00
N ASN A 110 21.46 4.40 2.15
CA ASN A 110 21.95 5.73 2.54
C ASN A 110 22.84 5.58 3.78
N PRO A 111 24.16 5.57 3.63
CA PRO A 111 25.09 5.28 4.73
C PRO A 111 24.96 6.23 5.92
N ASN A 112 24.59 7.50 5.67
CA ASN A 112 24.44 8.48 6.75
C ASN A 112 23.26 8.18 7.65
N GLU A 113 22.16 7.71 7.08
CA GLU A 113 20.98 7.31 7.87
C GLU A 113 21.15 5.91 8.48
N LEU A 114 21.84 4.98 7.80
CA LEU A 114 22.11 3.64 8.31
C LEU A 114 22.92 3.69 9.61
N ARG A 115 23.89 4.60 9.75
CA ARG A 115 24.63 4.79 11.01
C ARG A 115 23.69 5.06 12.20
N ALA A 116 22.64 5.84 11.99
CA ALA A 116 21.66 6.09 13.03
C ALA A 116 20.86 4.83 13.38
N VAL A 117 20.55 4.01 12.38
CA VAL A 117 19.87 2.71 12.57
C VAL A 117 20.77 1.73 13.30
N ASP A 118 22.03 1.61 12.91
CA ASP A 118 23.03 0.75 13.60
C ASP A 118 23.14 1.14 15.08
N THR A 119 23.27 2.45 15.35
CA THR A 119 23.27 2.96 16.75
C THR A 119 22.00 2.56 17.49
N MET A 120 20.83 2.55 16.86
CA MET A 120 19.58 2.13 17.51
C MET A 120 19.61 0.65 17.86
N PHE A 121 20.10 -0.23 16.98
CA PHE A 121 20.21 -1.66 17.25
C PHE A 121 21.24 -1.94 18.35
N GLU A 122 22.46 -1.39 18.27
CA GLU A 122 23.50 -1.55 19.29
C GLU A 122 23.00 -1.12 20.68
N ARG A 123 22.44 0.07 20.78
CA ARG A 123 21.94 0.58 22.06
C ARG A 123 20.73 -0.19 22.57
N PHE A 124 19.91 -0.72 21.69
CA PHE A 124 18.80 -1.56 22.13
C PHE A 124 19.28 -2.91 22.67
N LEU A 125 20.31 -3.50 22.10
CA LEU A 125 20.91 -4.74 22.58
C LEU A 125 21.52 -4.55 23.99
N GLU A 126 22.13 -3.39 24.26
CA GLU A 126 22.72 -3.07 25.54
C GLU A 126 21.64 -2.72 26.59
N LEU A 127 20.74 -1.80 26.27
CA LEU A 127 19.80 -1.21 27.22
C LEU A 127 18.49 -1.96 27.36
N ARG A 128 18.14 -2.81 26.40
CA ARG A 128 16.86 -3.54 26.29
C ARG A 128 15.63 -2.63 26.49
N SER A 129 15.77 -1.35 26.13
CA SER A 129 14.76 -0.32 26.34
C SER A 129 14.69 0.68 25.21
N VAL A 130 13.54 0.79 24.56
CA VAL A 130 13.28 1.78 23.51
C VAL A 130 13.40 3.22 24.03
N SER A 131 12.97 3.46 25.28
CA SER A 131 13.11 4.78 25.92
C SER A 131 14.57 5.12 26.18
N GLY A 132 15.39 4.13 26.54
CA GLY A 132 16.85 4.29 26.70
C GLY A 132 17.51 4.67 25.37
N VAL A 133 17.16 3.98 24.29
CA VAL A 133 17.63 4.30 22.93
C VAL A 133 17.25 5.74 22.54
N SER A 134 15.99 6.13 22.75
CA SER A 134 15.51 7.49 22.43
C SER A 134 16.31 8.57 23.18
N LYS A 135 16.52 8.39 24.49
CA LYS A 135 17.33 9.33 25.30
C LYS A 135 18.76 9.42 24.79
N HIS A 136 19.37 8.29 24.41
CA HIS A 136 20.71 8.27 23.85
C HIS A 136 20.79 9.04 22.54
N LEU A 137 19.86 8.81 21.59
CA LEU A 137 19.82 9.50 20.31
C LEU A 137 19.66 11.03 20.49
N ILE A 138 18.81 11.45 21.42
CA ILE A 138 18.62 12.88 21.76
C ILE A 138 19.93 13.47 22.30
N LYS A 139 20.61 12.78 23.21
CA LYS A 139 21.87 13.20 23.80
C LYS A 139 22.98 13.38 22.76
N GLN A 140 22.99 12.50 21.74
CA GLN A 140 23.93 12.55 20.63
C GLN A 140 23.50 13.53 19.52
N GLY A 141 22.33 14.17 19.62
CA GLY A 141 21.81 15.07 18.60
C GLY A 141 21.41 14.40 17.28
N ILE A 142 21.20 13.07 17.28
CA ILE A 142 20.86 12.29 16.10
C ILE A 142 19.39 12.53 15.75
N LYS A 143 19.16 13.06 14.54
CA LYS A 143 17.84 13.43 14.01
C LYS A 143 17.50 12.62 12.75
N SER A 144 16.21 12.50 12.50
CA SER A 144 15.68 11.90 11.26
C SER A 144 15.92 12.82 10.05
N ARG A 145 15.68 12.30 8.83
CA ARG A 145 15.77 13.09 7.57
C ARG A 145 14.93 14.37 7.57
N ASN A 146 13.90 14.44 8.41
CA ASN A 146 13.04 15.63 8.55
C ASN A 146 13.53 16.59 9.64
N GLY A 147 14.74 16.41 10.18
CA GLY A 147 15.33 17.26 11.21
C GLY A 147 14.70 17.11 12.61
N LYS A 148 13.78 16.16 12.80
CA LYS A 148 13.10 15.87 14.08
C LYS A 148 13.74 14.70 14.80
N TYR A 149 13.69 14.68 16.14
CA TYR A 149 14.07 13.51 16.90
C TYR A 149 13.13 12.33 16.64
N TYR A 150 13.66 11.11 16.76
CA TYR A 150 12.88 9.89 16.56
C TYR A 150 11.90 9.70 17.74
N SER A 151 10.63 9.46 17.41
CA SER A 151 9.63 9.09 18.42
C SER A 151 9.85 7.64 18.91
N LEU A 152 9.36 7.31 20.11
CA LEU A 152 9.44 5.95 20.65
C LEU A 152 8.80 4.93 19.69
N LEU A 153 7.63 5.29 19.10
CA LEU A 153 6.97 4.45 18.13
C LEU A 153 7.81 4.27 16.85
N GLY A 154 8.46 5.36 16.38
CA GLY A 154 9.34 5.32 15.21
C GLY A 154 10.54 4.40 15.44
N ILE A 155 11.20 4.49 16.59
CA ILE A 155 12.32 3.61 16.96
C ILE A 155 11.84 2.16 17.02
N LYS A 156 10.70 1.88 17.67
CA LYS A 156 10.11 0.54 17.71
C LYS A 156 9.83 -0.03 16.32
N GLN A 157 9.27 0.79 15.42
CA GLN A 157 9.00 0.39 14.04
C GLN A 157 10.28 0.11 13.24
N ILE A 158 11.35 0.85 13.48
CA ILE A 158 12.66 0.58 12.88
C ILE A 158 13.21 -0.76 13.37
N LEU A 159 13.27 -0.96 14.69
CA LEU A 159 13.78 -2.20 15.29
C LEU A 159 13.00 -3.46 14.89
N GLN A 160 11.74 -3.32 14.51
CA GLN A 160 10.86 -4.43 14.08
C GLN A 160 10.75 -4.57 12.57
N ASN A 161 11.50 -3.79 11.78
CA ASN A 161 11.35 -3.82 10.34
C ASN A 161 12.31 -4.84 9.71
N PRO A 162 11.80 -5.88 9.03
CA PRO A 162 12.63 -6.91 8.38
C PRO A 162 13.64 -6.38 7.36
N VAL A 163 13.47 -5.15 6.86
CA VAL A 163 14.39 -4.56 5.88
C VAL A 163 15.83 -4.42 6.42
N TYR A 164 16.02 -4.41 7.72
CA TYR A 164 17.33 -4.36 8.38
C TYR A 164 17.86 -5.75 8.75
N CYS A 165 17.10 -6.80 8.46
CA CYS A 165 17.53 -8.17 8.68
C CYS A 165 18.39 -8.65 7.52
N ILE A 166 19.43 -9.41 7.81
CA ILE A 166 20.23 -10.11 6.80
C ILE A 166 19.34 -11.19 6.18
N ALA A 167 19.35 -11.29 4.86
CA ALA A 167 18.59 -12.29 4.14
C ALA A 167 19.39 -13.62 4.11
N ASP A 168 19.38 -14.32 5.23
CA ASP A 168 20.02 -15.62 5.42
C ASP A 168 18.99 -16.74 5.66
N LYS A 169 19.47 -17.95 5.84
CA LYS A 169 18.64 -19.11 6.11
C LYS A 169 17.92 -19.00 7.45
N ASP A 170 18.59 -18.47 8.48
CA ASP A 170 18.04 -18.36 9.83
C ASP A 170 16.87 -17.37 9.84
N ALA A 171 17.00 -16.24 9.13
CA ALA A 171 15.92 -15.29 8.95
C ALA A 171 14.73 -15.91 8.21
N ARG A 172 14.98 -16.68 7.13
CA ARG A 172 13.95 -17.40 6.40
C ARG A 172 13.18 -18.36 7.31
N ASP A 173 13.89 -19.19 8.06
CA ASP A 173 13.29 -20.19 8.94
C ASP A 173 12.50 -19.51 10.08
N CYS A 174 13.02 -18.40 10.63
CA CYS A 174 12.34 -17.60 11.64
C CYS A 174 11.01 -17.03 11.13
N PHE A 175 10.97 -16.43 9.93
CA PHE A 175 9.74 -15.89 9.35
C PHE A 175 8.76 -16.99 8.94
N THR A 176 9.25 -18.12 8.46
CA THR A 176 8.41 -19.29 8.15
C THR A 176 7.75 -19.85 9.41
N ALA A 177 8.49 -19.94 10.52
CA ALA A 177 7.96 -20.37 11.82
C ALA A 177 6.89 -19.40 12.38
N GLN A 178 6.91 -18.14 11.96
CA GLN A 178 5.89 -17.12 12.28
C GLN A 178 4.69 -17.14 11.32
N ASN A 179 4.54 -18.17 10.48
CA ASN A 179 3.50 -18.29 9.46
C ASN A 179 3.51 -17.13 8.41
N SER A 180 4.67 -16.56 8.16
CA SER A 180 4.83 -15.58 7.09
C SER A 180 5.00 -16.27 5.73
N ASP A 181 4.37 -15.73 4.68
CA ASP A 181 4.59 -16.19 3.30
C ASP A 181 5.97 -15.69 2.82
N VAL A 182 6.98 -16.55 2.91
CA VAL A 182 8.37 -16.25 2.55
C VAL A 182 8.61 -16.64 1.09
N CYS A 183 8.87 -15.64 0.25
CA CYS A 183 8.98 -15.82 -1.20
C CYS A 183 10.42 -15.94 -1.72
N PHE A 184 11.45 -15.74 -0.88
CA PHE A 184 12.84 -15.95 -1.28
C PHE A 184 13.32 -17.37 -0.93
N GLU A 185 14.09 -17.96 -1.82
CA GLU A 185 14.67 -19.30 -1.65
C GLU A 185 16.08 -19.22 -1.06
N GLU A 186 16.67 -20.35 -0.66
CA GLU A 186 18.05 -20.40 -0.14
C GLU A 186 19.08 -19.83 -1.13
N LYS A 187 18.86 -20.02 -2.42
CA LYS A 187 19.71 -19.44 -3.49
C LYS A 187 19.67 -17.92 -3.57
N ASP A 188 18.61 -17.30 -3.05
CA ASP A 188 18.41 -15.85 -3.05
C ASP A 188 19.01 -15.21 -1.79
N CYS A 189 19.49 -16.01 -0.84
CA CYS A 189 20.18 -15.53 0.35
C CYS A 189 21.49 -14.88 -0.08
N SER A 190 21.67 -13.63 0.28
CA SER A 190 22.80 -12.81 -0.20
C SER A 190 23.72 -12.34 0.92
N ASP A 191 23.49 -12.76 2.16
CA ASP A 191 24.18 -12.27 3.38
C ASP A 191 24.18 -10.73 3.50
N LYS A 192 23.23 -10.09 2.82
CA LYS A 192 23.02 -8.64 2.83
C LYS A 192 21.64 -8.31 3.40
N TYR A 193 21.48 -7.07 3.81
CA TYR A 193 20.18 -6.55 4.25
C TYR A 193 19.14 -6.59 3.12
N GLY A 194 17.87 -6.52 3.52
CA GLY A 194 16.83 -6.12 2.59
C GLY A 194 15.71 -7.11 2.41
N ILE A 195 15.21 -7.71 3.48
CA ILE A 195 13.97 -8.49 3.43
C ILE A 195 12.80 -7.51 3.36
N LEU A 196 12.18 -7.40 2.18
CA LEU A 196 11.00 -6.56 2.00
C LEU A 196 9.76 -7.26 2.53
N ALA A 197 9.16 -6.70 3.56
CA ALA A 197 7.88 -7.19 4.06
C ALA A 197 6.72 -6.46 3.40
N TYR A 198 5.80 -7.22 2.83
CA TYR A 198 4.53 -6.77 2.27
C TYR A 198 3.37 -7.24 3.15
N ASN A 199 2.30 -6.45 3.22
CA ASN A 199 1.08 -6.77 3.97
C ASN A 199 1.30 -7.11 5.45
N LYS A 200 2.12 -6.31 6.14
CA LYS A 200 2.53 -6.50 7.55
C LYS A 200 1.39 -6.45 8.58
N ARG A 201 0.21 -5.98 8.20
CA ARG A 201 -0.92 -5.81 9.12
C ARG A 201 -2.10 -6.62 8.63
N ASP A 202 -2.62 -7.48 9.50
CA ASP A 202 -3.97 -8.01 9.32
C ASP A 202 -4.95 -6.84 9.43
N TYR A 203 -5.40 -6.35 8.28
CA TYR A 203 -6.57 -5.51 8.26
C TYR A 203 -7.74 -6.41 8.67
N LYS A 204 -8.10 -6.40 9.96
CA LYS A 204 -9.39 -6.92 10.38
C LYS A 204 -10.41 -6.23 9.49
N LYS A 205 -11.06 -6.99 8.61
CA LYS A 205 -12.19 -6.51 7.83
C LYS A 205 -13.15 -5.90 8.85
N LYS A 206 -13.31 -4.59 8.83
CA LYS A 206 -14.45 -3.96 9.48
C LYS A 206 -15.64 -4.47 8.69
N HIS A 207 -16.39 -5.39 9.29
CA HIS A 207 -17.71 -5.79 8.83
C HIS A 207 -18.67 -4.62 9.01
#